data_c71fb17442e2b72353a61a440ac1ab6c
#
_entry.id   c71fb17442e2b72353a61a440ac1ab6c
#
_cell.length_a   1.000
_cell.length_b   1.000
_cell.length_c   1.000
_cell.angle_alpha   90.00
_cell.angle_beta   90.00
_cell.angle_gamma   90.00
#
_symmetry.space_group_name_H-M   'P 1'
#
loop_
_entity.id
_entity.type
_entity.pdbx_description
1 polymer ?
#
loop_
_entity_poly.entity_id
_entity_poly.type
_entity_poly.pdbx_seq_one_letter_code
_entity_poly.pdbx_strand_id
1 'polypeptide(L)'
;MIKELKQAKVKEDIADEDSLATLDKHFYIKLNAYMKKLETADFDKAQSMLNQLVRIRQGKIVRLADSSKLTSDLSSKLSVEEEVYYNQIHNASLAFKEQILGKKK
;
A
#
# COMPACT_ATOMS: atom_id res chain seq x y z
N MET A 1 -14.15 -5.12 11.81
CA MET A 1 -12.96 -5.08 10.93
C MET A 1 -13.17 -5.69 9.55
N ILE A 2 -13.95 -6.76 9.41
CA ILE A 2 -14.23 -7.33 8.07
C ILE A 2 -14.92 -6.30 7.18
N LYS A 3 -15.86 -5.56 7.75
CA LYS A 3 -16.57 -4.51 7.02
C LYS A 3 -15.60 -3.43 6.51
N GLU A 4 -14.69 -3.00 7.37
CA GLU A 4 -13.67 -2.02 7.00
C GLU A 4 -12.74 -2.55 5.91
N LEU A 5 -12.38 -3.84 5.98
CA LEU A 5 -11.55 -4.47 4.96
C LEU A 5 -12.26 -4.49 3.60
N LYS A 6 -13.55 -4.88 3.59
CA LYS A 6 -14.36 -4.87 2.37
C LYS A 6 -14.47 -3.46 1.80
N GLN A 7 -14.70 -2.46 2.65
CA GLN A 7 -14.80 -1.07 2.23
C GLN A 7 -13.47 -0.57 1.65
N ALA A 8 -12.37 -0.92 2.28
CA ALA A 8 -11.05 -0.52 1.79
C ALA A 8 -10.79 -1.11 0.40
N LYS A 9 -11.15 -2.37 0.19
CA LYS A 9 -10.97 -3.01 -1.12
C LYS A 9 -11.85 -2.35 -2.18
N VAL A 10 -13.12 -2.08 -1.86
CA VAL A 10 -14.04 -1.43 -2.79
C VAL A 10 -13.54 -0.04 -3.17
N LYS A 11 -13.11 0.74 -2.19
CA LYS A 11 -12.59 2.08 -2.44
C LYS A 11 -11.35 2.03 -3.35
N GLU A 12 -10.50 1.05 -3.14
CA GLU A 12 -9.30 0.90 -3.95
C GLU A 12 -9.63 0.46 -5.37
N ASP A 13 -10.61 -0.44 -5.53
CA ASP A 13 -11.05 -0.89 -6.86
C ASP A 13 -11.67 0.24 -7.68
N ILE A 14 -12.39 1.15 -7.00
CA ILE A 14 -13.04 2.28 -7.67
C ILE A 14 -12.05 3.37 -8.04
N ALA A 15 -11.01 3.55 -7.23
CA ALA A 15 -10.01 4.59 -7.47
C ALA A 15 -9.24 4.31 -8.77
N ASP A 16 -8.81 5.38 -9.43
CA ASP A 16 -8.01 5.26 -10.65
C ASP A 16 -6.74 4.48 -10.40
N GLU A 17 -6.14 3.93 -11.46
CA GLU A 17 -4.91 3.14 -11.38
C GLU A 17 -3.77 3.88 -10.70
N ASP A 18 -3.74 5.21 -10.83
CA ASP A 18 -2.66 6.02 -10.27
C ASP A 18 -3.09 6.75 -9.00
N SER A 19 -4.24 6.40 -8.45
CA SER A 19 -4.77 7.03 -7.24
C SER A 19 -4.94 6.00 -6.15
N LEU A 20 -4.51 6.38 -4.94
CA LEU A 20 -4.67 5.55 -3.74
C LEU A 20 -5.83 6.08 -2.92
N ALA A 21 -6.67 5.18 -2.44
CA ALA A 21 -7.68 5.52 -1.44
C ALA A 21 -6.98 5.74 -0.10
N THR A 22 -7.55 6.61 0.73
CA THR A 22 -6.98 6.88 2.06
C THR A 22 -7.12 5.66 2.95
N LEU A 23 -6.04 5.30 3.62
CA LEU A 23 -6.00 4.17 4.55
C LEU A 23 -5.49 4.65 5.90
N ASP A 24 -6.10 4.14 6.98
CA ASP A 24 -5.66 4.46 8.33
C ASP A 24 -4.18 4.06 8.53
N LYS A 25 -3.44 4.90 9.26
CA LYS A 25 -2.01 4.67 9.50
C LYS A 25 -1.72 3.28 10.11
N HIS A 26 -2.61 2.79 10.94
CA HIS A 26 -2.43 1.52 11.63
C HIS A 26 -3.39 0.44 11.16
N PHE A 27 -3.90 0.60 9.93
CA PHE A 27 -4.90 -0.31 9.38
C PHE A 27 -4.46 -1.78 9.43
N TYR A 28 -3.26 -2.06 8.93
CA TYR A 28 -2.78 -3.44 8.84
C TYR A 28 -2.53 -4.06 10.22
N ILE A 29 -2.01 -3.27 11.14
CA ILE A 29 -1.76 -3.75 12.51
C ILE A 29 -3.07 -4.11 13.19
N LYS A 30 -4.06 -3.22 13.08
CA LYS A 30 -5.38 -3.45 13.67
C LYS A 30 -6.07 -4.65 13.04
N LEU A 31 -6.00 -4.75 11.72
CA LEU A 31 -6.62 -5.85 11.00
C LEU A 31 -5.99 -7.19 11.37
N ASN A 32 -4.66 -7.26 11.41
CA ASN A 32 -3.97 -8.49 11.78
C ASN A 32 -4.31 -8.93 13.19
N ALA A 33 -4.41 -7.99 14.14
CA ALA A 33 -4.81 -8.30 15.51
C ALA A 33 -6.23 -8.87 15.54
N TYR A 34 -7.13 -8.31 14.76
CA TYR A 34 -8.49 -8.81 14.64
C TYR A 34 -8.54 -10.21 14.03
N MET A 35 -7.78 -10.41 12.94
CA MET A 35 -7.78 -11.68 12.21
C MET A 35 -7.31 -12.86 13.04
N LYS A 36 -6.42 -12.62 14.00
CA LYS A 36 -5.94 -13.68 14.91
C LYS A 36 -7.06 -14.29 15.75
N LYS A 37 -8.18 -13.58 15.90
CA LYS A 37 -9.32 -14.02 16.69
C LYS A 37 -10.36 -14.76 15.86
N LEU A 38 -10.19 -14.82 14.54
CA LEU A 38 -11.16 -15.43 13.64
C LEU A 38 -10.99 -16.95 13.57
N GLU A 39 -12.10 -17.63 13.33
CA GLU A 39 -12.08 -19.05 13.03
C GLU A 39 -11.52 -19.25 11.63
N THR A 40 -11.07 -20.48 11.32
CA THR A 40 -10.35 -20.79 10.10
C THR A 40 -11.05 -20.31 8.83
N ALA A 41 -12.34 -20.58 8.69
CA ALA A 41 -13.06 -20.20 7.47
C ALA A 41 -13.12 -18.69 7.29
N ASP A 42 -13.40 -17.95 8.37
CA ASP A 42 -13.46 -16.49 8.33
C ASP A 42 -12.08 -15.89 8.14
N PHE A 43 -11.07 -16.49 8.76
CA PHE A 43 -9.69 -16.07 8.58
C PHE A 43 -9.28 -16.20 7.12
N ASP A 44 -9.59 -17.32 6.48
CA ASP A 44 -9.22 -17.55 5.08
C ASP A 44 -9.87 -16.53 4.14
N LYS A 45 -11.13 -16.20 4.39
CA LYS A 45 -11.83 -15.17 3.60
C LYS A 45 -11.19 -13.80 3.78
N ALA A 46 -10.90 -13.44 5.03
CA ALA A 46 -10.26 -12.16 5.33
C ALA A 46 -8.86 -12.10 4.73
N GLN A 47 -8.11 -13.19 4.82
CA GLN A 47 -6.77 -13.26 4.25
C GLN A 47 -6.78 -13.08 2.74
N SER A 48 -7.76 -13.69 2.07
CA SER A 48 -7.91 -13.55 0.62
C SER A 48 -8.18 -12.10 0.23
N MET A 49 -9.11 -11.44 0.94
CA MET A 49 -9.42 -10.02 0.68
C MET A 49 -8.22 -9.14 0.96
N LEU A 50 -7.51 -9.41 2.03
CA LEU A 50 -6.31 -8.64 2.39
C LEU A 50 -5.23 -8.79 1.32
N ASN A 51 -5.01 -10.01 0.83
CA ASN A 51 -4.03 -10.24 -0.23
C ASN A 51 -4.38 -9.45 -1.49
N GLN A 52 -5.65 -9.39 -1.84
CA GLN A 52 -6.10 -8.63 -3.00
C GLN A 52 -5.87 -7.13 -2.81
N LEU A 53 -6.23 -6.61 -1.63
CA LEU A 53 -6.04 -5.20 -1.32
C LEU A 53 -4.56 -4.82 -1.35
N VAL A 54 -3.72 -5.62 -0.70
CA VAL A 54 -2.27 -5.38 -0.65
C VAL A 54 -1.69 -5.37 -2.07
N ARG A 55 -2.10 -6.33 -2.89
CA ARG A 55 -1.59 -6.42 -4.26
C ARG A 55 -1.94 -5.16 -5.08
N ILE A 56 -3.18 -4.70 -4.97
CA ILE A 56 -3.62 -3.51 -5.70
C ILE A 56 -2.84 -2.29 -5.23
N ARG A 57 -2.77 -2.08 -3.92
CA ARG A 57 -2.07 -0.93 -3.35
C ARG A 57 -0.57 -0.99 -3.63
N GLN A 58 0.02 -2.17 -3.53
CA GLN A 58 1.45 -2.36 -3.83
C GLN A 58 1.77 -1.94 -5.25
N GLY A 59 0.95 -2.35 -6.22
CA GLY A 59 1.13 -1.96 -7.61
C GLY A 59 1.07 -0.46 -7.81
N LYS A 60 0.10 0.20 -7.16
CA LYS A 60 -0.04 1.66 -7.24
C LYS A 60 1.15 2.36 -6.59
N ILE A 61 1.59 1.89 -5.43
CA ILE A 61 2.74 2.47 -4.73
C ILE A 61 4.00 2.37 -5.57
N VAL A 62 4.24 1.22 -6.18
CA VAL A 62 5.43 1.03 -7.03
C VAL A 62 5.43 2.03 -8.20
N ARG A 63 4.30 2.18 -8.87
CA ARG A 63 4.20 3.11 -9.99
C ARG A 63 4.43 4.55 -9.56
N LEU A 64 3.82 4.97 -8.45
CA LEU A 64 3.96 6.33 -7.95
C LEU A 64 5.37 6.60 -7.44
N ALA A 65 5.94 5.66 -6.69
CA ALA A 65 7.25 5.83 -6.07
C ALA A 65 8.37 5.83 -7.10
N ASP A 66 8.17 5.19 -8.24
CA ASP A 66 9.17 5.18 -9.30
C ASP A 66 9.46 6.58 -9.82
N SER A 67 8.46 7.44 -9.88
CA SER A 67 8.59 8.76 -10.51
C SER A 67 8.47 9.94 -9.55
N SER A 68 7.95 9.74 -8.36
CA SER A 68 7.61 10.86 -7.48
C SER A 68 8.06 10.64 -6.04
N LYS A 69 8.56 11.71 -5.41
CA LYS A 69 8.81 11.69 -3.98
C LYS A 69 7.51 11.62 -3.22
N LEU A 70 7.57 11.10 -2.00
CA LEU A 70 6.42 11.07 -1.11
C LEU A 70 6.07 12.50 -0.68
N THR A 71 4.87 12.93 -1.02
CA THR A 71 4.34 14.23 -0.62
C THR A 71 3.52 14.08 0.66
N SER A 72 3.24 15.20 1.34
CA SER A 72 2.39 15.15 2.53
C SER A 72 0.97 14.69 2.19
N ASP A 73 0.46 15.07 1.04
CA ASP A 73 -0.86 14.63 0.57
C ASP A 73 -0.89 13.11 0.39
N LEU A 74 0.10 12.57 -0.30
CA LEU A 74 0.18 11.13 -0.53
C LEU A 74 0.44 10.37 0.76
N SER A 75 1.30 10.91 1.63
CA SER A 75 1.58 10.31 2.93
C SER A 75 0.32 10.15 3.76
N SER A 76 -0.60 11.11 3.69
CA SER A 76 -1.86 11.05 4.43
C SER A 76 -2.76 9.89 4.00
N LYS A 77 -2.51 9.31 2.83
CA LYS A 77 -3.29 8.20 2.30
C LYS A 77 -2.69 6.84 2.60
N LEU A 78 -1.47 6.79 3.12
CA LEU A 78 -0.72 5.55 3.32
C LEU A 78 -0.70 5.13 4.78
N SER A 79 -0.66 3.81 5.00
CA SER A 79 -0.36 3.27 6.33
C SER A 79 1.13 3.49 6.62
N VAL A 80 1.52 3.26 7.88
CA VAL A 80 2.92 3.40 8.30
C VAL A 80 3.82 2.48 7.47
N GLU A 81 3.41 1.22 7.30
CA GLU A 81 4.18 0.24 6.53
C GLU A 81 4.31 0.65 5.07
N GLU A 82 3.24 1.22 4.52
CA GLU A 82 3.25 1.65 3.12
C GLU A 82 4.16 2.84 2.89
N GLU A 83 4.26 3.76 3.87
CA GLU A 83 5.20 4.87 3.75
C GLU A 83 6.64 4.39 3.68
N VAL A 84 6.99 3.43 4.52
CA VAL A 84 8.34 2.85 4.50
C VAL A 84 8.61 2.19 3.15
N TYR A 85 7.65 1.41 2.67
CA TYR A 85 7.77 0.74 1.38
C TYR A 85 7.91 1.74 0.24
N TYR A 86 7.09 2.79 0.24
CA TYR A 86 7.14 3.85 -0.77
C TYR A 86 8.54 4.45 -0.86
N ASN A 87 9.10 4.84 0.30
CA ASN A 87 10.41 5.45 0.33
C ASN A 87 11.51 4.51 -0.12
N GLN A 88 11.40 3.23 0.21
CA GLN A 88 12.36 2.21 -0.24
C GLN A 88 12.34 2.07 -1.76
N ILE A 89 11.15 2.01 -2.35
CA ILE A 89 11.00 1.88 -3.80
C ILE A 89 11.53 3.14 -4.50
N HIS A 90 11.17 4.31 -3.98
CA HIS A 90 11.63 5.57 -4.57
C HIS A 90 13.16 5.67 -4.56
N ASN A 91 13.78 5.36 -3.43
CA ASN A 91 15.23 5.43 -3.28
C ASN A 91 15.93 4.39 -4.16
N ALA A 92 15.38 3.17 -4.24
CA ALA A 92 15.93 2.13 -5.11
C ALA A 92 15.84 2.52 -6.58
N SER A 93 14.73 3.13 -6.97
CA SER A 93 14.53 3.59 -8.34
C SER A 93 15.52 4.68 -8.71
N LEU A 94 15.75 5.64 -7.80
CA LEU A 94 16.74 6.70 -8.02
C LEU A 94 18.15 6.12 -8.14
N ALA A 95 18.50 5.21 -7.25
CA ALA A 95 19.83 4.59 -7.28
C ALA A 95 20.06 3.84 -8.59
N PHE A 96 19.05 3.11 -9.05
CA PHE A 96 19.13 2.38 -10.30
C PHE A 96 19.35 3.33 -11.48
N LYS A 97 18.58 4.41 -11.54
CA LYS A 97 18.67 5.38 -12.62
C LYS A 97 20.03 6.06 -12.64
N GLU A 98 20.55 6.42 -11.47
CA GLU A 98 21.88 7.02 -11.37
C GLU A 98 22.96 6.06 -11.86
N GLN A 99 22.82 4.77 -11.52
CA GLN A 99 23.78 3.75 -11.91
C GLN A 99 23.81 3.55 -13.43
N ILE A 100 22.63 3.55 -14.05
CA ILE A 100 22.50 3.30 -15.49
C ILE A 100 22.78 4.54 -16.33
N LEU A 101 22.24 5.69 -15.90
CA LEU A 101 22.32 6.93 -16.69
C LEU A 101 23.52 7.79 -16.31
N GLY A 102 24.24 7.40 -15.28
CA GLY A 102 25.34 8.18 -14.76
C GLY A 102 24.85 9.32 -13.87
N LYS A 103 25.69 9.74 -12.97
CA LYS A 103 25.36 10.86 -12.07
C LYS A 103 25.53 12.18 -12.81
N LYS A 104 24.54 13.02 -12.69
CA LYS A 104 24.62 14.38 -13.19
C LYS A 104 25.28 15.26 -12.13
N LYS A 105 26.09 16.14 -12.59
CA LYS A 105 26.79 17.08 -11.73
C LYS A 105 25.95 18.32 -11.52
#